data_fb2731211d5c4c7ed05efad1bcd57df9
#
_entry.id   fb2731211d5c4c7ed05efad1bcd57df9
#
_cell.length_a   1.000
_cell.length_b   1.000
_cell.length_c   1.000
_cell.angle_alpha   90.00
_cell.angle_beta   90.00
_cell.angle_gamma   90.00
#
_symmetry.space_group_name_H-M   'P 1'
#
loop_
_entity.id
_entity.type
_entity.pdbx_description
1 polymer ?
#
loop_
_entity_poly.entity_id
_entity_poly.type
_entity_poly.pdbx_seq_one_letter_code
_entity_poly.pdbx_strand_id
1 'polypeptide(L)'
;MNAFSRRGACPALSAPMQTGDGLLVRLNPVAGGLAPKLLIGLCETALRHGNGIMEVTARGSLQIRGLTAESAAQLAGEVNALGIAVRTGVPVETGPLAGLDPQEIADPRALADRIRAEVEEAGLTARLGPKVSVVVNGGGQLSMDAVTADVRLRAVSIGDGVVWAVSVGGDGRSTKPLATVDADAARDIAVAALRMVAEKGREAHARDLSERQLASLAGWHSVTPPSVLPDISPARGEISSSSAASRSEMSAVAVTSAISENTDDSSISPLAGEIEL
;
A
#
# COMPACT_ATOMS: atom_id res chain seq x y z
N MET A 1 -26.56 -25.61 2.18
CA MET A 1 -25.74 -24.55 2.82
C MET A 1 -25.20 -23.68 1.70
N ASN A 2 -25.54 -22.38 1.66
CA ASN A 2 -25.08 -21.48 0.59
C ASN A 2 -23.57 -21.35 0.65
N ALA A 3 -22.88 -21.81 -0.40
CA ALA A 3 -21.44 -21.76 -0.58
C ALA A 3 -20.88 -20.34 -0.81
N PHE A 4 -21.76 -19.32 -0.78
CA PHE A 4 -21.38 -17.95 -1.04
C PHE A 4 -20.88 -17.26 0.22
N SER A 5 -19.78 -16.54 0.05
CA SER A 5 -18.96 -15.91 1.08
C SER A 5 -19.76 -15.24 2.20
N ARG A 6 -19.39 -15.52 3.43
CA ARG A 6 -19.90 -14.86 4.63
C ARG A 6 -19.57 -13.36 4.61
N ARG A 7 -20.41 -12.54 5.26
CA ARG A 7 -20.12 -11.11 5.47
C ARG A 7 -18.68 -10.97 6.03
N GLY A 8 -17.84 -10.20 5.33
CA GLY A 8 -16.44 -9.96 5.72
C GLY A 8 -15.38 -10.58 4.81
N ALA A 9 -15.73 -11.53 3.94
CA ALA A 9 -14.82 -12.00 2.90
C ALA A 9 -14.74 -10.98 1.75
N CYS A 10 -13.55 -10.82 1.14
CA CYS A 10 -13.43 -10.05 -0.09
C CYS A 10 -13.90 -10.91 -1.26
N PRO A 11 -14.78 -10.39 -2.14
CA PRO A 11 -15.17 -11.10 -3.35
C PRO A 11 -13.93 -11.32 -4.24
N ALA A 12 -13.87 -12.48 -4.87
CA ALA A 12 -12.86 -12.82 -5.87
C ALA A 12 -13.54 -13.45 -7.09
N LEU A 13 -12.82 -13.60 -8.18
CA LEU A 13 -13.33 -14.28 -9.38
C LEU A 13 -13.76 -15.72 -9.06
N SER A 14 -12.99 -16.41 -8.22
CA SER A 14 -13.27 -17.77 -7.74
C SER A 14 -14.20 -17.86 -6.53
N ALA A 15 -14.51 -16.73 -5.89
CA ALA A 15 -15.34 -16.66 -4.68
C ALA A 15 -16.32 -15.48 -4.77
N PRO A 16 -17.38 -15.59 -5.56
CA PRO A 16 -18.41 -14.56 -5.69
C PRO A 16 -19.07 -14.24 -4.34
N MET A 17 -19.44 -12.98 -4.14
CA MET A 17 -20.13 -12.51 -2.94
C MET A 17 -21.57 -12.12 -3.27
N GLN A 18 -22.53 -12.51 -2.43
CA GLN A 18 -23.93 -12.11 -2.57
C GLN A 18 -24.11 -10.62 -2.25
N THR A 19 -24.78 -9.91 -3.15
CA THR A 19 -25.18 -8.50 -3.02
C THR A 19 -26.67 -8.33 -3.31
N GLY A 20 -27.19 -7.11 -3.21
CA GLY A 20 -28.62 -6.85 -3.43
C GLY A 20 -29.09 -7.07 -4.87
N ASP A 21 -28.19 -6.96 -5.84
CA ASP A 21 -28.43 -7.08 -7.28
C ASP A 21 -27.89 -8.38 -7.89
N GLY A 22 -27.58 -9.38 -7.07
CA GLY A 22 -27.04 -10.67 -7.48
C GLY A 22 -25.66 -10.93 -6.88
N LEU A 23 -24.88 -11.79 -7.54
CA LEU A 23 -23.51 -12.03 -7.14
C LEU A 23 -22.57 -10.95 -7.71
N LEU A 24 -21.52 -10.66 -6.95
CA LEU A 24 -20.43 -9.76 -7.32
C LEU A 24 -19.12 -10.54 -7.32
N VAL A 25 -18.32 -10.36 -8.36
CA VAL A 25 -16.93 -10.80 -8.41
C VAL A 25 -16.00 -9.61 -8.46
N ARG A 26 -14.76 -9.81 -8.00
CA ARG A 26 -13.70 -8.83 -8.05
C ARG A 26 -12.46 -9.42 -8.73
N LEU A 27 -11.89 -8.66 -9.64
CA LEU A 27 -10.65 -9.00 -10.34
C LEU A 27 -9.57 -8.00 -9.95
N ASN A 28 -8.38 -8.53 -9.65
CA ASN A 28 -7.17 -7.74 -9.45
C ASN A 28 -6.17 -8.16 -10.53
N PRO A 29 -6.12 -7.48 -11.69
CA PRO A 29 -5.17 -7.86 -12.74
C PRO A 29 -3.72 -7.84 -12.24
N VAL A 30 -2.92 -8.81 -12.67
CA VAL A 30 -1.48 -8.88 -12.33
C VAL A 30 -0.73 -7.72 -12.98
N ALA A 31 -1.05 -7.40 -14.23
CA ALA A 31 -0.49 -6.24 -14.92
C ALA A 31 -0.99 -4.94 -14.29
N GLY A 32 -0.12 -3.92 -14.22
CA GLY A 32 -0.46 -2.59 -13.70
C GLY A 32 -1.54 -1.87 -14.51
N GLY A 33 -1.87 -2.37 -15.71
CA GLY A 33 -2.95 -1.89 -16.57
C GLY A 33 -3.41 -2.98 -17.52
N LEU A 34 -4.59 -2.80 -18.10
CA LEU A 34 -5.12 -3.67 -19.14
C LEU A 34 -5.00 -3.00 -20.51
N ALA A 35 -4.54 -3.74 -21.51
CA ALA A 35 -4.62 -3.28 -22.89
C ALA A 35 -6.08 -3.00 -23.26
N PRO A 36 -6.38 -1.96 -24.06
CA PRO A 36 -7.75 -1.58 -24.43
C PRO A 36 -8.59 -2.75 -24.96
N LYS A 37 -8.00 -3.63 -25.75
CA LYS A 37 -8.66 -4.83 -26.28
C LYS A 37 -9.14 -5.79 -25.17
N LEU A 38 -8.33 -5.98 -24.12
CA LEU A 38 -8.67 -6.84 -22.99
C LEU A 38 -9.78 -6.19 -22.14
N LEU A 39 -9.72 -4.87 -21.96
CA LEU A 39 -10.76 -4.13 -21.25
C LEU A 39 -12.10 -4.20 -22.00
N ILE A 40 -12.11 -4.02 -23.33
CA ILE A 40 -13.31 -4.17 -24.17
C ILE A 40 -13.89 -5.59 -24.01
N GLY A 41 -13.06 -6.62 -24.15
CA GLY A 41 -13.50 -8.01 -23.96
C GLY A 41 -14.10 -8.26 -22.59
N LEU A 42 -13.50 -7.68 -21.54
CA LEU A 42 -14.03 -7.77 -20.18
C LEU A 42 -15.38 -7.04 -20.03
N CYS A 43 -15.55 -5.86 -20.65
CA CYS A 43 -16.83 -5.13 -20.67
C CYS A 43 -17.93 -5.96 -21.38
N GLU A 44 -17.61 -6.56 -22.53
CA GLU A 44 -18.55 -7.43 -23.25
C GLU A 44 -18.94 -8.66 -22.43
N THR A 45 -17.98 -9.25 -21.70
CA THR A 45 -18.22 -10.36 -20.77
C THR A 45 -19.13 -9.92 -19.61
N ALA A 46 -18.90 -8.72 -19.04
CA ALA A 46 -19.76 -8.16 -18.00
C ALA A 46 -21.18 -7.90 -18.48
N LEU A 47 -21.37 -7.47 -19.73
CA LEU A 47 -22.69 -7.31 -20.35
C LEU A 47 -23.42 -8.63 -20.57
N ARG A 48 -22.70 -9.69 -20.98
CA ARG A 48 -23.32 -11.02 -21.24
C ARG A 48 -23.73 -11.73 -19.97
N HIS A 49 -22.95 -11.65 -18.91
CA HIS A 49 -23.10 -12.49 -17.72
C HIS A 49 -23.64 -11.77 -16.49
N GLY A 50 -23.46 -10.46 -16.41
CA GLY A 50 -23.90 -9.62 -15.31
C GLY A 50 -25.01 -8.64 -15.70
N ASN A 51 -25.15 -7.59 -14.91
CA ASN A 51 -26.09 -6.50 -15.20
C ASN A 51 -25.46 -5.35 -16.04
N GLY A 52 -24.29 -5.56 -16.60
CA GLY A 52 -23.55 -4.58 -17.40
C GLY A 52 -22.78 -3.54 -16.58
N ILE A 53 -22.88 -3.56 -15.25
CA ILE A 53 -22.14 -2.63 -14.39
C ILE A 53 -20.76 -3.20 -14.08
N MET A 54 -19.73 -2.45 -14.44
CA MET A 54 -18.34 -2.67 -14.05
C MET A 54 -17.83 -1.46 -13.30
N GLU A 55 -17.28 -1.68 -12.11
CA GLU A 55 -16.78 -0.62 -11.22
C GLU A 55 -15.27 -0.76 -11.02
N VAL A 56 -14.57 0.37 -10.94
CA VAL A 56 -13.16 0.42 -10.50
C VAL A 56 -13.15 0.85 -9.04
N THR A 57 -12.55 0.04 -8.18
CA THR A 57 -12.44 0.36 -6.75
C THR A 57 -11.28 1.30 -6.47
N ALA A 58 -11.27 1.94 -5.29
CA ALA A 58 -10.17 2.79 -4.85
C ALA A 58 -8.80 2.09 -4.79
N ARG A 59 -8.76 0.75 -4.84
CA ARG A 59 -7.55 -0.08 -4.90
C ARG A 59 -7.23 -0.60 -6.31
N GLY A 60 -7.89 -0.07 -7.35
CA GLY A 60 -7.67 -0.51 -8.73
C GLY A 60 -8.26 -1.88 -9.09
N SER A 61 -9.05 -2.50 -8.21
CA SER A 61 -9.77 -3.74 -8.56
C SER A 61 -10.96 -3.45 -9.45
N LEU A 62 -11.25 -4.36 -10.38
CA LEU A 62 -12.46 -4.31 -11.21
C LEU A 62 -13.55 -5.17 -10.55
N GLN A 63 -14.76 -4.64 -10.43
CA GLN A 63 -15.93 -5.35 -9.91
C GLN A 63 -16.97 -5.53 -11.00
N ILE A 64 -17.51 -6.73 -11.13
CA ILE A 64 -18.62 -7.05 -12.03
C ILE A 64 -19.78 -7.54 -11.18
N ARG A 65 -20.99 -7.05 -11.45
CA ARG A 65 -22.16 -7.20 -10.61
C ARG A 65 -23.33 -7.87 -11.36
N GLY A 66 -24.37 -8.25 -10.59
CA GLY A 66 -25.59 -8.80 -11.14
C GLY A 66 -25.46 -10.22 -11.67
N LEU A 67 -24.48 -10.97 -11.16
CA LEU A 67 -24.21 -12.34 -11.59
C LEU A 67 -25.13 -13.33 -10.87
N THR A 68 -25.36 -14.47 -11.52
CA THR A 68 -25.86 -15.71 -10.90
C THR A 68 -24.68 -16.64 -10.62
N ALA A 69 -24.90 -17.74 -9.93
CA ALA A 69 -23.86 -18.75 -9.69
C ALA A 69 -23.32 -19.35 -11.01
N GLU A 70 -24.22 -19.58 -11.97
CA GLU A 70 -23.89 -20.10 -13.28
C GLU A 70 -23.10 -19.07 -14.11
N SER A 71 -23.62 -17.85 -14.22
CA SER A 71 -22.98 -16.80 -15.02
C SER A 71 -21.64 -16.34 -14.43
N ALA A 72 -21.44 -16.44 -13.11
CA ALA A 72 -20.15 -16.18 -12.48
C ALA A 72 -19.08 -17.19 -12.90
N ALA A 73 -19.45 -18.48 -13.05
CA ALA A 73 -18.54 -19.51 -13.53
C ALA A 73 -18.18 -19.29 -15.02
N GLN A 74 -19.18 -18.93 -15.84
CA GLN A 74 -18.97 -18.61 -17.26
C GLN A 74 -18.07 -17.39 -17.43
N LEU A 75 -18.31 -16.32 -16.69
CA LEU A 75 -17.47 -15.11 -16.65
C LEU A 75 -16.04 -15.45 -16.27
N ALA A 76 -15.82 -16.31 -15.27
CA ALA A 76 -14.48 -16.71 -14.88
C ALA A 76 -13.74 -17.47 -16.03
N GLY A 77 -14.45 -18.32 -16.77
CA GLY A 77 -13.93 -18.99 -17.96
C GLY A 77 -13.53 -18.00 -19.06
N GLU A 78 -14.35 -17.01 -19.34
CA GLU A 78 -14.05 -15.99 -20.35
C GLU A 78 -12.90 -15.06 -19.95
N VAL A 79 -12.81 -14.66 -18.68
CA VAL A 79 -11.66 -13.90 -18.16
C VAL A 79 -10.35 -14.65 -18.37
N ASN A 80 -10.35 -15.96 -18.10
CA ASN A 80 -9.21 -16.83 -18.37
C ASN A 80 -8.90 -16.94 -19.87
N ALA A 81 -9.93 -17.07 -20.73
CA ALA A 81 -9.78 -17.14 -22.17
C ALA A 81 -9.22 -15.82 -22.77
N LEU A 82 -9.53 -14.67 -22.16
CA LEU A 82 -8.95 -13.39 -22.50
C LEU A 82 -7.45 -13.29 -22.11
N GLY A 83 -6.93 -14.24 -21.34
CA GLY A 83 -5.57 -14.20 -20.84
C GLY A 83 -5.33 -13.16 -19.75
N ILE A 84 -6.38 -12.72 -19.04
CA ILE A 84 -6.26 -11.77 -17.94
C ILE A 84 -5.84 -12.53 -16.68
N ALA A 85 -4.53 -12.46 -16.37
CA ALA A 85 -4.01 -13.02 -15.12
C ALA A 85 -4.51 -12.19 -13.93
N VAL A 86 -5.08 -12.87 -12.92
CA VAL A 86 -5.67 -12.26 -11.73
C VAL A 86 -4.82 -12.57 -10.51
N ARG A 87 -4.49 -11.56 -9.73
CA ARG A 87 -3.78 -11.70 -8.45
C ARG A 87 -4.68 -12.37 -7.42
N THR A 88 -4.06 -13.24 -6.66
CA THR A 88 -4.63 -13.87 -5.47
C THR A 88 -3.74 -13.55 -4.26
N GLY A 89 -4.20 -13.91 -3.07
CA GLY A 89 -3.42 -13.72 -1.85
C GLY A 89 -3.60 -12.36 -1.19
N VAL A 90 -2.62 -11.97 -0.38
CA VAL A 90 -2.62 -10.70 0.35
C VAL A 90 -2.46 -9.54 -0.65
N PRO A 91 -3.38 -8.55 -0.65
CA PRO A 91 -3.24 -7.37 -1.50
C PRO A 91 -1.98 -6.58 -1.15
N VAL A 92 -1.07 -6.43 -2.13
CA VAL A 92 0.07 -5.52 -2.07
C VAL A 92 -0.11 -4.54 -3.24
N GLU A 93 -0.59 -3.35 -2.91
CA GLU A 93 -1.04 -2.37 -3.90
C GLU A 93 0.03 -1.31 -4.15
N THR A 94 0.15 -0.90 -5.42
CA THR A 94 0.97 0.23 -5.86
C THR A 94 0.09 1.31 -6.46
N GLY A 95 0.63 2.51 -6.64
CA GLY A 95 -0.07 3.58 -7.33
C GLY A 95 -0.47 3.21 -8.77
N PRO A 96 -1.54 3.80 -9.33
CA PRO A 96 -2.01 3.46 -10.68
C PRO A 96 -1.03 3.86 -11.78
N LEU A 97 -0.11 4.79 -11.52
CA LEU A 97 0.95 5.21 -12.44
C LEU A 97 2.32 4.65 -12.05
N ALA A 98 2.37 3.61 -11.21
CA ALA A 98 3.61 3.01 -10.74
C ALA A 98 4.54 2.62 -11.91
N GLY A 99 5.76 3.16 -11.90
CA GLY A 99 6.77 2.99 -12.94
C GLY A 99 6.47 3.70 -14.27
N LEU A 100 5.45 4.55 -14.31
CA LEU A 100 5.08 5.37 -15.47
C LEU A 100 5.15 6.87 -15.15
N ASP A 101 5.04 7.25 -13.89
CA ASP A 101 5.03 8.63 -13.43
C ASP A 101 6.47 9.17 -13.35
N PRO A 102 6.83 10.17 -14.16
CA PRO A 102 8.18 10.75 -14.11
C PRO A 102 8.48 11.51 -12.81
N GLN A 103 7.48 11.74 -11.96
CA GLN A 103 7.64 12.36 -10.65
C GLN A 103 7.74 11.35 -9.51
N GLU A 104 7.71 10.04 -9.80
CA GLU A 104 7.99 9.03 -8.79
C GLU A 104 9.41 9.17 -8.24
N ILE A 105 9.54 9.12 -6.91
CA ILE A 105 10.84 9.07 -6.22
C ILE A 105 11.52 7.73 -6.52
N ALA A 106 10.74 6.64 -6.53
CA ALA A 106 11.19 5.31 -6.92
C ALA A 106 10.04 4.47 -7.46
N ASP A 107 10.32 3.62 -8.44
CA ASP A 107 9.36 2.63 -8.93
C ASP A 107 9.03 1.60 -7.82
N PRO A 108 7.78 1.56 -7.33
CA PRO A 108 7.41 0.70 -6.21
C PRO A 108 7.19 -0.76 -6.61
N ARG A 109 7.11 -1.06 -7.92
CA ARG A 109 6.68 -2.39 -8.44
C ARG A 109 7.64 -3.49 -8.00
N ALA A 110 8.94 -3.29 -8.15
CA ALA A 110 9.94 -4.29 -7.78
C ALA A 110 9.88 -4.64 -6.28
N LEU A 111 9.72 -3.65 -5.40
CA LEU A 111 9.56 -3.87 -3.96
C LEU A 111 8.24 -4.58 -3.64
N ALA A 112 7.14 -4.17 -4.29
CA ALA A 112 5.84 -4.82 -4.12
C ALA A 112 5.86 -6.29 -4.54
N ASP A 113 6.53 -6.63 -5.65
CA ASP A 113 6.66 -8.01 -6.12
C ASP A 113 7.48 -8.87 -5.17
N ARG A 114 8.57 -8.32 -4.60
CA ARG A 114 9.37 -9.00 -3.58
C ARG A 114 8.59 -9.26 -2.29
N ILE A 115 7.77 -8.29 -1.85
CA ILE A 115 6.89 -8.47 -0.68
C ILE A 115 5.86 -9.57 -0.96
N ARG A 116 5.25 -9.61 -2.17
CA ARG A 116 4.29 -10.67 -2.55
C ARG A 116 4.92 -12.05 -2.51
N ALA A 117 6.11 -12.17 -3.11
CA ALA A 117 6.84 -13.44 -3.14
C ALA A 117 7.14 -13.95 -1.73
N GLU A 118 7.65 -13.10 -0.86
CA GLU A 118 7.99 -13.44 0.52
C GLU A 118 6.75 -13.81 1.36
N VAL A 119 5.63 -13.08 1.17
CA VAL A 119 4.34 -13.39 1.83
C VAL A 119 3.82 -14.76 1.42
N GLU A 120 3.95 -15.11 0.15
CA GLU A 120 3.52 -16.41 -0.38
C GLU A 120 4.44 -17.55 0.12
N GLU A 121 5.75 -17.37 0.04
CA GLU A 121 6.75 -18.31 0.52
C GLU A 121 6.60 -18.59 2.02
N ALA A 122 6.30 -17.55 2.80
CA ALA A 122 6.02 -17.68 4.23
C ALA A 122 4.65 -18.29 4.57
N GLY A 123 3.81 -18.62 3.57
CA GLY A 123 2.48 -19.19 3.74
C GLY A 123 1.50 -18.27 4.48
N LEU A 124 1.72 -16.94 4.42
CA LEU A 124 0.93 -15.97 5.18
C LEU A 124 -0.47 -15.77 4.59
N THR A 125 -0.64 -15.98 3.28
CA THR A 125 -1.94 -15.84 2.59
C THR A 125 -3.05 -16.62 3.26
N ALA A 126 -2.79 -17.85 3.71
CA ALA A 126 -3.79 -18.70 4.37
C ALA A 126 -4.07 -18.30 5.83
N ARG A 127 -3.15 -17.57 6.47
CA ARG A 127 -3.18 -17.21 7.89
C ARG A 127 -3.74 -15.81 8.15
N LEU A 128 -3.61 -14.92 7.17
CA LEU A 128 -4.09 -13.53 7.27
C LEU A 128 -5.57 -13.40 6.90
N GLY A 129 -6.21 -12.38 7.41
CA GLY A 129 -7.58 -12.04 7.09
C GLY A 129 -7.71 -11.41 5.69
N PRO A 130 -8.89 -11.48 5.07
CA PRO A 130 -9.09 -11.05 3.68
C PRO A 130 -8.99 -9.54 3.47
N LYS A 131 -8.95 -8.76 4.54
CA LYS A 131 -8.85 -7.29 4.50
C LYS A 131 -7.45 -6.78 4.86
N VAL A 132 -6.53 -7.67 5.26
CA VAL A 132 -5.14 -7.30 5.48
C VAL A 132 -4.51 -6.91 4.16
N SER A 133 -3.81 -5.79 4.13
CA SER A 133 -3.24 -5.25 2.90
C SER A 133 -1.95 -4.47 3.14
N VAL A 134 -1.15 -4.38 2.10
CA VAL A 134 0.07 -3.57 2.04
C VAL A 134 -0.08 -2.52 0.95
N VAL A 135 0.41 -1.32 1.19
CA VAL A 135 0.55 -0.27 0.18
C VAL A 135 2.02 0.07 0.01
N VAL A 136 2.50 0.06 -1.24
CA VAL A 136 3.85 0.48 -1.61
C VAL A 136 3.72 1.69 -2.54
N ASN A 137 4.07 2.88 -2.04
CA ASN A 137 3.89 4.16 -2.72
C ASN A 137 5.25 4.71 -3.16
N GLY A 138 5.42 4.88 -4.46
CA GLY A 138 6.64 5.42 -5.08
C GLY A 138 6.84 6.93 -4.90
N GLY A 139 5.86 7.66 -4.34
CA GLY A 139 5.96 9.11 -4.10
C GLY A 139 5.64 9.97 -5.31
N GLY A 140 4.94 9.46 -6.32
CA GLY A 140 4.52 10.20 -7.51
C GLY A 140 3.25 11.04 -7.31
N GLN A 141 2.70 11.54 -8.43
CA GLN A 141 1.56 12.47 -8.48
C GLN A 141 0.27 11.88 -7.90
N LEU A 142 0.02 10.58 -8.13
CA LEU A 142 -1.17 9.91 -7.62
C LEU A 142 -0.81 9.11 -6.37
N SER A 143 -0.91 9.77 -5.23
CA SER A 143 -0.64 9.18 -3.92
C SER A 143 -1.70 8.15 -3.52
N MET A 144 -1.25 7.07 -2.89
CA MET A 144 -2.09 6.07 -2.23
C MET A 144 -2.42 6.43 -0.77
N ASP A 145 -2.23 7.69 -0.37
CA ASP A 145 -2.35 8.10 1.05
C ASP A 145 -3.77 7.97 1.59
N ALA A 146 -4.79 8.14 0.75
CA ALA A 146 -6.19 7.95 1.16
C ALA A 146 -6.60 6.49 1.37
N VAL A 147 -5.79 5.53 0.91
CA VAL A 147 -6.09 4.09 1.03
C VAL A 147 -5.59 3.58 2.36
N THR A 148 -6.48 3.04 3.20
CA THR A 148 -6.08 2.38 4.46
C THR A 148 -5.33 1.09 4.19
N ALA A 149 -4.28 0.79 4.97
CA ALA A 149 -3.50 -0.44 4.86
C ALA A 149 -2.99 -0.90 6.22
N ASP A 150 -2.65 -2.18 6.33
CA ASP A 150 -2.00 -2.71 7.52
C ASP A 150 -0.53 -2.34 7.58
N VAL A 151 0.14 -2.38 6.43
CA VAL A 151 1.51 -1.92 6.28
C VAL A 151 1.59 -0.95 5.11
N ARG A 152 2.32 0.13 5.30
CA ARG A 152 2.54 1.14 4.29
C ARG A 152 4.03 1.41 4.13
N LEU A 153 4.51 1.37 2.90
CA LEU A 153 5.86 1.75 2.51
C LEU A 153 5.76 2.96 1.57
N ARG A 154 6.52 4.00 1.85
CA ARG A 154 6.57 5.19 1.00
C ARG A 154 8.01 5.53 0.65
N ALA A 155 8.30 5.70 -0.63
CA ALA A 155 9.60 6.18 -1.08
C ALA A 155 9.85 7.61 -0.58
N VAL A 156 11.08 7.88 -0.14
CA VAL A 156 11.55 9.18 0.34
C VAL A 156 12.95 9.40 -0.19
N SER A 157 13.23 10.59 -0.73
CA SER A 157 14.58 10.98 -1.12
C SER A 157 15.36 11.50 0.09
N ILE A 158 16.56 10.99 0.30
CA ILE A 158 17.53 11.52 1.30
C ILE A 158 18.85 11.74 0.59
N GLY A 159 19.24 13.00 0.40
CA GLY A 159 20.36 13.34 -0.47
C GLY A 159 20.12 12.80 -1.89
N ASP A 160 21.10 12.10 -2.44
CA ASP A 160 21.00 11.46 -3.77
C ASP A 160 20.43 10.03 -3.71
N GLY A 161 20.06 9.54 -2.53
CA GLY A 161 19.57 8.18 -2.31
C GLY A 161 18.05 8.10 -2.12
N VAL A 162 17.53 6.88 -2.29
CA VAL A 162 16.13 6.55 -2.01
C VAL A 162 16.06 5.60 -0.82
N VAL A 163 15.20 5.92 0.12
CA VAL A 163 14.84 5.09 1.27
C VAL A 163 13.33 4.91 1.36
N TRP A 164 12.88 4.01 2.20
CA TRP A 164 11.47 3.69 2.38
C TRP A 164 11.04 3.97 3.81
N ALA A 165 10.11 4.90 3.97
CA ALA A 165 9.42 5.12 5.23
C ALA A 165 8.38 4.02 5.40
N VAL A 166 8.55 3.18 6.42
CA VAL A 166 7.66 2.07 6.78
C VAL A 166 6.77 2.49 7.94
N SER A 167 5.49 2.22 7.83
CA SER A 167 4.50 2.52 8.85
C SER A 167 3.39 1.46 8.88
N VAL A 168 2.62 1.41 9.96
CA VAL A 168 1.55 0.42 10.17
C VAL A 168 0.23 1.04 10.57
N GLY A 169 -0.83 0.39 10.10
CA GLY A 169 -2.22 0.75 10.37
C GLY A 169 -2.65 2.09 9.77
N GLY A 170 -3.91 2.23 9.44
CA GLY A 170 -4.49 3.48 8.98
C GLY A 170 -4.17 3.87 7.53
N ASP A 171 -4.44 5.12 7.24
CA ASP A 171 -4.12 5.81 5.99
C ASP A 171 -2.83 6.64 6.13
N GLY A 172 -2.45 7.42 5.13
CA GLY A 172 -1.23 8.24 5.15
C GLY A 172 -1.19 9.30 6.25
N ARG A 173 -2.32 9.63 6.90
CA ARG A 173 -2.43 10.61 7.99
C ARG A 173 -2.50 9.99 9.36
N SER A 174 -3.07 8.78 9.46
CA SER A 174 -3.36 8.10 10.74
C SER A 174 -2.42 6.94 11.04
N THR A 175 -1.51 6.62 10.12
CA THR A 175 -0.55 5.51 10.25
C THR A 175 0.50 5.77 11.34
N LYS A 176 0.97 4.70 11.99
CA LYS A 176 2.05 4.76 12.98
C LYS A 176 3.40 4.51 12.29
N PRO A 177 4.35 5.45 12.32
CA PRO A 177 5.67 5.24 11.73
C PRO A 177 6.47 4.19 12.49
N LEU A 178 7.25 3.38 11.78
CA LEU A 178 8.16 2.38 12.34
C LEU A 178 9.62 2.73 12.08
N ALA A 179 10.00 2.87 10.81
CA ALA A 179 11.38 3.06 10.41
C ALA A 179 11.48 3.75 9.03
N THR A 180 12.66 4.30 8.75
CA THR A 180 13.05 4.76 7.41
C THR A 180 14.33 4.02 7.04
N VAL A 181 14.28 3.16 6.04
CA VAL A 181 15.32 2.15 5.75
C VAL A 181 15.44 1.92 4.24
N ASP A 182 16.43 1.12 3.83
CA ASP A 182 16.55 0.66 2.45
C ASP A 182 15.40 -0.30 2.04
N ALA A 183 15.38 -0.68 0.77
CA ALA A 183 14.31 -1.51 0.22
C ALA A 183 14.29 -2.95 0.79
N ASP A 184 15.46 -3.51 1.13
CA ASP A 184 15.55 -4.85 1.70
C ASP A 184 14.99 -4.88 3.12
N ALA A 185 15.45 -3.97 3.96
CA ALA A 185 14.96 -3.81 5.31
C ALA A 185 13.47 -3.44 5.34
N ALA A 186 13.00 -2.61 4.41
CA ALA A 186 11.58 -2.25 4.31
C ALA A 186 10.70 -3.46 3.99
N ARG A 187 11.14 -4.34 3.08
CA ARG A 187 10.48 -5.63 2.81
C ARG A 187 10.43 -6.48 4.08
N ASP A 188 11.55 -6.65 4.75
CA ASP A 188 11.66 -7.51 5.92
C ASP A 188 10.77 -7.05 7.07
N ILE A 189 10.73 -5.74 7.34
CA ILE A 189 9.82 -5.14 8.33
C ILE A 189 8.36 -5.38 7.94
N ALA A 190 8.01 -5.19 6.65
CA ALA A 190 6.65 -5.40 6.18
C ALA A 190 6.19 -6.86 6.39
N VAL A 191 7.03 -7.83 6.01
CA VAL A 191 6.73 -9.25 6.17
C VAL A 191 6.68 -9.65 7.66
N ALA A 192 7.59 -9.12 8.48
CA ALA A 192 7.58 -9.36 9.93
C ALA A 192 6.30 -8.81 10.59
N ALA A 193 5.84 -7.61 10.20
CA ALA A 193 4.58 -7.05 10.67
C ALA A 193 3.40 -7.95 10.31
N LEU A 194 3.34 -8.46 9.06
CA LEU A 194 2.30 -9.37 8.62
C LEU A 194 2.36 -10.73 9.35
N ARG A 195 3.54 -11.24 9.68
CA ARG A 195 3.71 -12.45 10.53
C ARG A 195 3.12 -12.24 11.91
N MET A 196 3.40 -11.10 12.54
CA MET A 196 2.82 -10.76 13.86
C MET A 196 1.30 -10.63 13.81
N VAL A 197 0.75 -10.07 12.74
CA VAL A 197 -0.71 -10.01 12.51
C VAL A 197 -1.28 -11.43 12.40
N ALA A 198 -0.64 -12.30 11.59
CA ALA A 198 -1.06 -13.69 11.40
C ALA A 198 -1.03 -14.51 12.72
N GLU A 199 -0.07 -14.23 13.61
CA GLU A 199 0.02 -14.86 14.93
C GLU A 199 -1.13 -14.46 15.87
N LYS A 200 -1.67 -13.25 15.73
CA LYS A 200 -2.85 -12.80 16.48
C LYS A 200 -4.16 -13.42 15.96
N GLY A 201 -4.18 -13.93 14.75
CA GLY A 201 -5.33 -14.59 14.14
C GLY A 201 -5.92 -13.86 12.93
N ARG A 202 -6.84 -14.52 12.24
CA ARG A 202 -7.38 -14.07 10.95
C ARG A 202 -8.21 -12.78 10.99
N GLU A 203 -8.72 -12.40 12.16
CA GLU A 203 -9.49 -11.15 12.33
C GLU A 203 -8.62 -9.98 12.76
N ALA A 204 -7.33 -10.23 13.02
CA ALA A 204 -6.40 -9.20 13.47
C ALA A 204 -5.90 -8.33 12.33
N HIS A 205 -5.52 -7.11 12.68
CA HIS A 205 -4.93 -6.10 11.83
C HIS A 205 -3.65 -5.52 12.45
N ALA A 206 -2.83 -4.84 11.67
CA ALA A 206 -1.62 -4.22 12.21
C ALA A 206 -1.90 -3.15 13.28
N ARG A 207 -3.08 -2.51 13.26
CA ARG A 207 -3.52 -1.59 14.32
C ARG A 207 -3.71 -2.27 15.69
N ASP A 208 -3.85 -3.60 15.70
CA ASP A 208 -4.03 -4.39 16.92
C ASP A 208 -2.69 -4.86 17.53
N LEU A 209 -1.56 -4.52 16.88
CA LEU A 209 -0.22 -4.79 17.41
C LEU A 209 0.05 -3.89 18.61
N SER A 210 0.63 -4.49 19.67
CA SER A 210 1.02 -3.76 20.88
C SER A 210 2.23 -2.87 20.61
N GLU A 211 2.42 -1.84 21.43
CA GLU A 211 3.59 -0.94 21.35
C GLU A 211 4.91 -1.72 21.44
N ARG A 212 4.96 -2.80 22.24
CA ARG A 212 6.13 -3.68 22.33
C ARG A 212 6.43 -4.39 21.02
N GLN A 213 5.40 -4.88 20.33
CA GLN A 213 5.55 -5.50 19.01
C GLN A 213 6.01 -4.49 17.97
N LEU A 214 5.44 -3.28 17.99
CA LEU A 214 5.85 -2.20 17.10
C LEU A 214 7.30 -1.77 17.36
N ALA A 215 7.70 -1.64 18.61
CA ALA A 215 9.07 -1.31 18.99
C ALA A 215 10.08 -2.39 18.52
N SER A 216 9.70 -3.69 18.58
CA SER A 216 10.56 -4.75 18.07
C SER A 216 10.74 -4.68 16.55
N LEU A 217 9.71 -4.28 15.79
CA LEU A 217 9.83 -4.06 14.35
C LEU A 217 10.73 -2.86 14.01
N ALA A 218 10.62 -1.78 14.76
CA ALA A 218 11.45 -0.59 14.58
C ALA A 218 12.93 -0.84 14.93
N GLY A 219 13.21 -1.66 15.95
CA GLY A 219 14.56 -1.98 16.41
C GLY A 219 15.31 -2.96 15.51
N TRP A 220 14.64 -3.68 14.66
CA TRP A 220 15.23 -4.75 13.84
C TRP A 220 16.21 -4.27 12.77
N HIS A 221 16.14 -3.01 12.39
CA HIS A 221 16.96 -2.39 11.35
C HIS A 221 17.53 -1.02 11.72
N SER A 222 17.69 -0.72 13.00
CA SER A 222 18.56 0.37 13.40
C SER A 222 20.02 -0.04 13.11
N VAL A 223 20.37 -0.12 11.85
CA VAL A 223 21.75 -0.08 11.42
C VAL A 223 22.18 1.38 11.63
N THR A 224 22.66 1.67 12.83
CA THR A 224 23.56 2.80 13.00
C THR A 224 24.68 2.55 12.00
N PRO A 225 24.95 3.44 11.02
CA PRO A 225 26.11 3.27 10.18
C PRO A 225 27.31 3.12 11.12
N PRO A 226 28.23 2.19 10.87
CA PRO A 226 29.41 2.07 11.70
C PRO A 226 30.06 3.45 11.69
N SER A 227 30.13 4.09 12.86
CA SER A 227 30.89 5.30 13.03
C SER A 227 32.31 4.96 12.61
N VAL A 228 32.70 5.41 11.45
CA VAL A 228 34.10 5.40 11.03
C VAL A 228 34.79 6.47 11.89
N LEU A 229 35.03 6.13 13.16
CA LEU A 229 36.01 6.81 13.95
C LEU A 229 37.33 6.16 13.59
N PRO A 230 38.30 6.93 13.11
CA PRO A 230 39.67 6.42 12.92
C PRO A 230 40.20 5.94 14.27
N ASP A 231 40.82 4.76 14.26
CA ASP A 231 41.50 4.10 15.38
C ASP A 231 42.17 5.11 16.32
N ILE A 232 41.64 5.23 17.55
CA ILE A 232 42.39 5.75 18.68
C ILE A 232 42.70 4.55 19.55
N SER A 233 43.90 4.00 19.40
CA SER A 233 44.50 3.04 20.29
C SER A 233 44.49 3.55 21.71
N PRO A 234 44.12 2.79 22.73
CA PRO A 234 44.27 3.21 24.12
C PRO A 234 45.72 3.04 24.57
N ALA A 235 46.48 4.09 24.50
CA ALA A 235 47.74 4.18 25.24
C ALA A 235 47.47 4.76 26.63
N ARG A 236 47.69 3.92 27.60
CA ARG A 236 47.91 4.15 29.04
C ARG A 236 47.99 5.58 29.55
N GLY A 237 47.24 5.82 30.62
CA GLY A 237 47.81 6.50 31.80
C GLY A 237 47.20 7.86 32.13
N GLU A 238 46.69 7.87 33.33
CA GLU A 238 46.65 8.92 34.35
C GLU A 238 45.38 9.76 34.51
N ILE A 239 44.85 9.57 35.69
CA ILE A 239 43.78 10.30 36.38
C ILE A 239 44.30 11.70 36.71
N SER A 240 43.60 12.75 36.37
CA SER A 240 43.64 14.01 37.08
C SER A 240 42.28 14.69 37.02
N SER A 241 41.70 14.85 38.18
CA SER A 241 40.51 15.62 38.48
C SER A 241 40.76 17.10 38.36
N SER A 242 39.93 17.86 37.62
CA SER A 242 39.62 19.23 38.01
C SER A 242 38.31 19.67 37.35
N SER A 243 37.46 20.18 38.21
CA SER A 243 36.19 20.83 37.96
C SER A 243 36.33 22.12 37.13
N ALA A 244 35.42 22.34 36.17
CA ALA A 244 34.86 23.67 35.93
C ALA A 244 33.63 23.60 35.04
N ALA A 245 32.57 24.19 35.51
CA ALA A 245 31.31 24.38 34.81
C ALA A 245 31.47 25.35 33.63
N SER A 246 30.80 25.03 32.53
CA SER A 246 30.37 26.07 31.57
C SER A 246 29.04 25.64 30.94
N ARG A 247 28.01 26.37 31.29
CA ARG A 247 26.73 26.43 30.59
C ARG A 247 27.00 27.01 29.19
N SER A 248 26.51 26.34 28.18
CA SER A 248 26.28 26.98 26.89
C SER A 248 24.86 26.71 26.45
N GLU A 249 24.13 27.79 26.31
CA GLU A 249 22.74 27.87 25.86
C GLU A 249 22.63 27.34 24.43
N MET A 250 21.76 26.36 24.23
CA MET A 250 21.30 26.01 22.88
C MET A 250 20.05 26.83 22.56
N SER A 251 20.23 27.77 21.65
CA SER A 251 19.19 28.59 21.06
C SER A 251 18.24 27.72 20.24
N ALA A 252 16.95 27.72 20.60
CA ALA A 252 15.90 27.12 19.80
C ALA A 252 15.61 28.01 18.59
N VAL A 253 15.84 27.52 17.40
CA VAL A 253 15.38 28.16 16.15
C VAL A 253 13.95 27.72 15.90
N ALA A 254 12.99 28.61 16.19
CA ALA A 254 11.62 28.50 15.78
C ALA A 254 11.50 28.85 14.29
N VAL A 255 11.11 27.89 13.47
CA VAL A 255 10.72 28.13 12.08
C VAL A 255 9.24 28.52 12.07
N THR A 256 8.98 29.81 11.93
CA THR A 256 7.64 30.36 11.73
C THR A 256 7.29 30.19 10.23
N SER A 257 6.32 29.37 9.94
CA SER A 257 5.73 29.24 8.61
C SER A 257 4.84 30.46 8.34
N ALA A 258 5.23 31.29 7.38
CA ALA A 258 4.40 32.36 6.86
C ALA A 258 3.40 31.78 5.85
N ILE A 259 2.13 31.81 6.19
CA ILE A 259 1.02 31.58 5.27
C ILE A 259 0.78 32.90 4.54
N SER A 260 1.03 32.94 3.25
CA SER A 260 0.61 34.02 2.37
C SER A 260 -0.74 33.66 1.78
N GLU A 261 -1.77 34.36 2.25
CA GLU A 261 -3.08 34.38 1.59
C GLU A 261 -2.96 35.17 0.30
N ASN A 262 -3.25 34.52 -0.82
CA ASN A 262 -3.47 35.18 -2.07
C ASN A 262 -4.89 34.86 -2.52
N THR A 263 -5.81 35.77 -2.19
CA THR A 263 -7.15 35.86 -2.75
C THR A 263 -7.05 36.55 -4.11
N ASP A 264 -7.21 35.81 -5.19
CA ASP A 264 -7.54 36.39 -6.48
C ASP A 264 -8.87 35.82 -6.97
N ASP A 265 -9.82 36.73 -6.97
CA ASP A 265 -11.17 36.66 -7.48
C ASP A 265 -11.12 36.69 -9.01
N SER A 266 -11.50 35.61 -9.67
CA SER A 266 -11.82 35.65 -11.09
C SER A 266 -13.05 34.80 -11.40
N SER A 267 -14.13 35.53 -11.52
CA SER A 267 -15.43 35.15 -12.06
C SER A 267 -15.31 34.35 -13.37
N ILE A 268 -15.81 33.11 -13.37
CA ILE A 268 -16.05 32.36 -14.59
C ILE A 268 -17.54 32.35 -14.88
N SER A 269 -17.91 33.05 -15.96
CA SER A 269 -19.25 33.02 -16.58
C SER A 269 -19.56 31.61 -17.14
N PRO A 270 -20.81 31.15 -17.04
CA PRO A 270 -21.22 29.92 -17.69
C PRO A 270 -21.52 30.19 -19.17
N LEU A 271 -20.83 29.47 -20.05
CA LEU A 271 -21.22 29.36 -21.46
C LEU A 271 -22.35 28.32 -21.56
N ALA A 272 -23.55 28.86 -21.83
CA ALA A 272 -24.66 28.08 -22.35
C ALA A 272 -24.38 27.74 -23.82
N GLY A 273 -24.29 26.45 -24.12
CA GLY A 273 -24.28 25.90 -25.47
C GLY A 273 -25.51 25.02 -25.65
N GLU A 274 -26.53 25.58 -26.32
CA GLU A 274 -27.65 24.80 -26.87
C GLU A 274 -27.11 23.88 -27.97
N ILE A 275 -27.51 22.61 -27.89
CA ILE A 275 -27.41 21.70 -29.05
C ILE A 275 -28.85 21.32 -29.42
N GLU A 276 -29.32 21.88 -30.56
CA GLU A 276 -30.49 21.40 -31.28
C GLU A 276 -30.13 20.15 -32.10
N LEU A 277 -31.04 19.16 -32.04
CA LEU A 277 -31.27 17.97 -32.89
C LEU A 277 -30.17 16.91 -32.94
#